data_b32cf25a95b66c8b684b1f57fc9bc63c
#
_entry.id   b32cf25a95b66c8b684b1f57fc9bc63c
#
_cell.length_a   1.000
_cell.length_b   1.000
_cell.length_c   1.000
_cell.angle_alpha   90.00
_cell.angle_beta   90.00
_cell.angle_gamma   90.00
#
_symmetry.space_group_name_H-M   'P 1'
#
loop_
_entity.id
_entity.type
_entity.pdbx_description
1 polymer ?
#
loop_
_entity_poly.entity_id
_entity_poly.type
_entity_poly.pdbx_seq_one_letter_code
_entity_poly.pdbx_strand_id
1 'polypeptide(L)'
;GRYEQTFLSMKPWLPPGLVRDFLDIGCGISGIAVFVAQHYGGRAVAHLLDGNGAGEKWGGFRKDGRPWNDVGQAARIFRALYPGAVCADWGPAPECRLIPPCELVYSICAWGHHFPIEMYVDMVHRVLRPGGRLIVDLRREHAERGREELHQDFDWVADIPSEGKKYIRTVWGART
;
A
#
# COMPACT_ATOMS: atom_id res chain seq x y z
N GLY A 1 -6.28 18.28 0.47
CA GLY A 1 -4.95 18.15 1.10
C GLY A 1 -4.08 17.11 0.39
N ARG A 2 -2.86 16.86 0.90
CA ARG A 2 -1.88 15.96 0.24
C ARG A 2 -2.42 14.52 0.07
N TYR A 3 -3.07 13.96 1.09
CA TYR A 3 -3.66 12.62 1.02
C TYR A 3 -4.79 12.53 -0.01
N GLU A 4 -5.64 13.53 -0.06
CA GLU A 4 -6.71 13.64 -1.04
C GLU A 4 -6.17 13.71 -2.47
N GLN A 5 -5.17 14.55 -2.75
CA GLN A 5 -4.52 14.63 -4.06
C GLN A 5 -3.89 13.30 -4.46
N THR A 6 -3.23 12.63 -3.53
CA THR A 6 -2.69 11.29 -3.74
C THR A 6 -3.80 10.29 -4.08
N PHE A 7 -4.87 10.26 -3.30
CA PHE A 7 -6.02 9.42 -3.56
C PHE A 7 -6.65 9.72 -4.93
N LEU A 8 -6.86 10.99 -5.27
CA LEU A 8 -7.43 11.39 -6.56
C LEU A 8 -6.58 10.94 -7.75
N SER A 9 -5.25 10.91 -7.62
CA SER A 9 -4.38 10.37 -8.66
C SER A 9 -4.49 8.86 -8.83
N MET A 10 -4.79 8.13 -7.76
CA MET A 10 -4.98 6.69 -7.79
C MET A 10 -6.39 6.27 -8.23
N LYS A 11 -7.40 7.11 -7.96
CA LYS A 11 -8.82 6.79 -8.11
C LYS A 11 -9.20 6.17 -9.46
N PRO A 12 -8.69 6.64 -10.63
CA PRO A 12 -9.00 6.03 -11.92
C PRO A 12 -8.51 4.59 -12.09
N TRP A 13 -7.58 4.17 -11.25
CA TRP A 13 -6.90 2.88 -11.33
C TRP A 13 -7.37 1.88 -10.26
N LEU A 14 -8.24 2.33 -9.36
CA LEU A 14 -8.80 1.46 -8.33
C LEU A 14 -9.68 0.37 -8.97
N PRO A 15 -9.74 -0.85 -8.38
CA PRO A 15 -10.62 -1.89 -8.86
C PRO A 15 -12.07 -1.40 -8.99
N PRO A 16 -12.73 -1.63 -10.13
CA PRO A 16 -14.15 -1.31 -10.26
C PRO A 16 -15.01 -2.32 -9.46
N GLY A 17 -16.15 -1.87 -8.98
CA GLY A 17 -17.11 -2.71 -8.29
C GLY A 17 -16.83 -2.91 -6.80
N LEU A 18 -17.15 -4.10 -6.29
CA LEU A 18 -17.06 -4.38 -4.86
C LEU A 18 -15.62 -4.72 -4.44
N VAL A 19 -15.06 -3.91 -3.58
CA VAL A 19 -13.84 -4.22 -2.82
C VAL A 19 -14.26 -4.60 -1.41
N ARG A 20 -13.90 -5.80 -0.97
CA ARG A 20 -14.16 -6.31 0.38
C ARG A 20 -13.01 -6.00 1.32
N ASP A 21 -11.79 -6.17 0.81
CA ASP A 21 -10.57 -6.00 1.57
C ASP A 21 -9.55 -5.21 0.76
N PHE A 22 -8.88 -4.26 1.40
CA PHE A 22 -7.72 -3.59 0.82
C PHE A 22 -6.56 -3.51 1.81
N LEU A 23 -5.34 -3.55 1.30
CA LEU A 23 -4.11 -3.49 2.09
C LEU A 23 -3.33 -2.21 1.79
N ASP A 24 -3.03 -1.43 2.83
CA ASP A 24 -2.17 -0.25 2.81
C ASP A 24 -0.82 -0.60 3.46
N ILE A 25 0.23 -0.79 2.64
CA ILE A 25 1.58 -1.13 3.11
C ILE A 25 2.37 0.14 3.36
N GLY A 26 2.76 0.35 4.62
CA GLY A 26 3.37 1.59 5.07
C GLY A 26 2.32 2.68 5.21
N CYS A 27 1.23 2.36 5.88
CA CYS A 27 0.02 3.20 5.98
C CYS A 27 0.24 4.56 6.65
N GLY A 28 1.37 4.77 7.33
CA GLY A 28 1.67 6.01 8.03
C GLY A 28 0.61 6.31 9.09
N ILE A 29 -0.08 7.41 8.93
CA ILE A 29 -1.23 7.80 9.77
C ILE A 29 -2.59 7.43 9.16
N SER A 30 -2.60 6.50 8.20
CA SER A 30 -3.78 5.99 7.50
C SER A 30 -4.61 7.00 6.70
N GLY A 31 -4.03 8.15 6.36
CA GLY A 31 -4.78 9.22 5.68
C GLY A 31 -5.32 8.84 4.30
N ILE A 32 -4.60 8.02 3.52
CA ILE A 32 -5.07 7.53 2.22
C ILE A 32 -6.14 6.45 2.42
N ALA A 33 -5.97 5.57 3.41
CA ALA A 33 -6.90 4.50 3.71
C ALA A 33 -8.31 5.02 4.00
N VAL A 34 -8.44 6.19 4.66
CA VAL A 34 -9.74 6.85 4.90
C VAL A 34 -10.44 7.17 3.58
N PHE A 35 -9.73 7.77 2.61
CA PHE A 35 -10.33 8.10 1.30
C PHE A 35 -10.68 6.85 0.49
N VAL A 36 -9.87 5.80 0.57
CA VAL A 36 -10.18 4.51 -0.08
C VAL A 36 -11.42 3.88 0.55
N ALA A 37 -11.51 3.84 1.87
CA ALA A 37 -12.68 3.31 2.58
C ALA A 37 -13.95 4.09 2.23
N GLN A 38 -13.89 5.43 2.18
CA GLN A 38 -15.01 6.29 1.76
C GLN A 38 -15.43 6.00 0.32
N HIS A 39 -14.48 5.83 -0.59
CA HIS A 39 -14.75 5.53 -2.00
C HIS A 39 -15.57 4.24 -2.17
N TYR A 40 -15.30 3.22 -1.37
CA TYR A 40 -16.03 1.96 -1.35
C TYR A 40 -17.22 1.94 -0.36
N GLY A 41 -17.67 3.13 0.07
CA GLY A 41 -18.87 3.29 0.90
C GLY A 41 -18.76 2.68 2.30
N GLY A 42 -17.55 2.56 2.85
CA GLY A 42 -17.29 2.03 4.19
C GLY A 42 -17.54 0.53 4.36
N ARG A 43 -17.71 -0.18 3.26
CA ARG A 43 -17.97 -1.63 3.29
C ARG A 43 -16.69 -2.47 3.22
N ALA A 44 -15.58 -1.86 2.77
CA ALA A 44 -14.29 -2.53 2.67
C ALA A 44 -13.59 -2.54 4.04
N VAL A 45 -12.97 -3.67 4.36
CA VAL A 45 -12.07 -3.80 5.51
C VAL A 45 -10.71 -3.23 5.14
N ALA A 46 -10.21 -2.31 5.93
CA ALA A 46 -8.88 -1.72 5.76
C ALA A 46 -7.84 -2.56 6.51
N HIS A 47 -6.91 -3.16 5.81
CA HIS A 47 -5.73 -3.79 6.40
C HIS A 47 -4.59 -2.78 6.38
N LEU A 48 -4.19 -2.30 7.55
CA LEU A 48 -3.15 -1.30 7.74
C LEU A 48 -1.86 -2.01 8.17
N LEU A 49 -0.81 -1.94 7.36
CA LEU A 49 0.48 -2.55 7.66
C LEU A 49 1.54 -1.47 7.83
N ASP A 50 2.21 -1.45 8.98
CA ASP A 50 3.32 -0.54 9.26
C ASP A 50 4.16 -1.05 10.46
N GLY A 51 5.05 -0.23 10.97
CA GLY A 51 5.83 -0.54 12.16
C GLY A 51 5.02 -0.65 13.45
N ASN A 52 5.61 -1.30 14.45
CA ASN A 52 5.00 -1.54 15.77
C ASN A 52 5.64 -0.71 16.88
N GLY A 53 6.27 0.39 16.61
CA GLY A 53 6.85 1.18 17.67
C GLY A 53 7.85 2.23 17.23
N ALA A 54 8.46 2.90 18.23
CA ALA A 54 9.34 4.03 18.07
C ALA A 54 10.71 3.62 17.48
N GLY A 55 10.77 3.43 16.17
CA GLY A 55 12.02 3.46 15.45
C GLY A 55 12.43 4.90 15.11
N GLU A 56 13.70 5.14 14.83
CA GLU A 56 14.14 6.42 14.31
C GLU A 56 13.53 6.70 12.93
N LYS A 57 13.00 7.89 12.73
CA LYS A 57 12.51 8.33 11.41
C LYS A 57 13.67 8.35 10.43
N TRP A 58 13.47 7.70 9.30
CA TRP A 58 14.48 7.62 8.26
C TRP A 58 13.97 8.18 6.94
N GLY A 59 14.71 9.09 6.36
CA GLY A 59 14.32 9.80 5.13
C GLY A 59 14.87 9.22 3.82
N GLY A 60 15.46 8.03 3.83
CA GLY A 60 16.10 7.43 2.67
C GLY A 60 15.60 6.02 2.34
N PHE A 61 16.35 5.33 1.47
CA PHE A 61 16.15 3.91 1.19
C PHE A 61 16.81 3.05 2.26
N ARG A 62 16.14 2.02 2.75
CA ARG A 62 16.64 1.09 3.76
C ARG A 62 16.53 -0.35 3.28
N LYS A 63 17.67 -1.04 3.27
CA LYS A 63 17.72 -2.47 2.96
C LYS A 63 17.28 -3.34 4.15
N ASP A 64 17.41 -2.83 5.37
CA ASP A 64 17.13 -3.58 6.61
C ASP A 64 15.65 -3.64 6.99
N GLY A 65 14.80 -2.92 6.28
CA GLY A 65 13.36 -3.02 6.42
C GLY A 65 12.79 -2.67 7.80
N ARG A 66 13.44 -1.79 8.54
CA ARG A 66 12.95 -1.38 9.88
C ARG A 66 11.99 -0.19 9.76
N PRO A 67 10.68 -0.41 9.79
CA PRO A 67 9.69 0.67 9.82
C PRO A 67 9.77 1.43 11.16
N TRP A 68 9.41 2.72 11.12
CA TRP A 68 9.50 3.62 12.29
C TRP A 68 8.16 4.09 12.81
N ASN A 69 7.08 3.56 12.31
CA ASN A 69 5.73 4.02 12.63
C ASN A 69 5.06 3.13 13.68
N ASP A 70 3.92 3.57 14.18
CA ASP A 70 3.06 2.82 15.10
C ASP A 70 1.72 2.55 14.41
N VAL A 71 1.55 1.34 13.91
CA VAL A 71 0.35 0.92 13.20
C VAL A 71 -0.90 0.93 14.11
N GLY A 72 -0.75 0.66 15.40
CA GLY A 72 -1.85 0.75 16.35
C GLY A 72 -2.37 2.19 16.49
N GLN A 73 -1.48 3.18 16.45
CA GLN A 73 -1.87 4.59 16.39
C GLN A 73 -2.57 4.93 15.08
N ALA A 74 -2.05 4.44 13.95
CA ALA A 74 -2.68 4.62 12.64
C ALA A 74 -4.12 4.07 12.63
N ALA A 75 -4.34 2.88 13.18
CA ALA A 75 -5.66 2.28 13.29
C ALA A 75 -6.61 3.09 14.19
N ARG A 76 -6.12 3.66 15.30
CA ARG A 76 -6.91 4.57 16.15
C ARG A 76 -7.33 5.83 15.40
N ILE A 77 -6.40 6.44 14.65
CA ILE A 77 -6.68 7.63 13.81
C ILE A 77 -7.71 7.27 12.72
N PHE A 78 -7.53 6.15 12.04
CA PHE A 78 -8.46 5.69 11.01
C PHE A 78 -9.88 5.55 11.56
N ARG A 79 -10.06 4.86 12.70
CA ARG A 79 -11.36 4.68 13.34
C ARG A 79 -11.98 6.00 13.80
N ALA A 80 -11.16 6.96 14.27
CA ALA A 80 -11.62 8.29 14.66
C ALA A 80 -12.08 9.12 13.44
N LEU A 81 -11.39 9.03 12.32
CA LEU A 81 -11.73 9.78 11.10
C LEU A 81 -12.87 9.13 10.31
N TYR A 82 -13.06 7.83 10.45
CA TYR A 82 -14.12 7.09 9.77
C TYR A 82 -14.79 6.07 10.71
N PRO A 83 -15.63 6.54 11.64
CA PRO A 83 -16.36 5.69 12.56
C PRO A 83 -17.28 4.71 11.81
N GLY A 84 -17.28 3.46 12.24
CA GLY A 84 -18.07 2.39 11.62
C GLY A 84 -17.35 1.63 10.50
N ALA A 85 -16.21 2.11 9.98
CA ALA A 85 -15.38 1.31 9.11
C ALA A 85 -14.56 0.29 9.92
N VAL A 86 -14.40 -0.91 9.37
CA VAL A 86 -13.58 -1.97 9.98
C VAL A 86 -12.15 -1.80 9.53
N CYS A 87 -11.19 -1.87 10.46
CA CYS A 87 -9.79 -1.99 10.11
C CYS A 87 -9.08 -2.99 11.01
N ALA A 88 -8.13 -3.71 10.41
CA ALA A 88 -7.16 -4.56 11.08
C ALA A 88 -5.77 -3.95 10.96
N ASP A 89 -5.00 -3.96 12.02
CA ASP A 89 -3.64 -3.47 12.07
C ASP A 89 -2.65 -4.64 12.09
N TRP A 90 -1.61 -4.54 11.28
CA TRP A 90 -0.62 -5.57 11.05
C TRP A 90 0.78 -5.00 11.28
N GLY A 91 1.55 -5.67 12.13
CA GLY A 91 2.96 -5.38 12.27
C GLY A 91 3.80 -5.85 11.08
N PRO A 92 5.10 -5.54 11.06
CA PRO A 92 5.97 -5.95 9.98
C PRO A 92 6.25 -7.46 9.98
N ALA A 93 6.40 -8.00 8.81
CA ALA A 93 6.84 -9.31 8.38
C ALA A 93 6.20 -10.56 8.98
N PRO A 94 6.45 -11.19 10.10
CA PRO A 94 5.92 -12.57 10.30
C PRO A 94 4.39 -12.65 10.42
N GLU A 95 3.73 -11.59 10.89
CA GLU A 95 2.28 -11.53 11.07
C GLU A 95 1.51 -11.32 9.77
N CYS A 96 2.17 -10.83 8.72
CA CYS A 96 1.59 -10.64 7.39
C CYS A 96 1.01 -11.91 6.76
N ARG A 97 1.37 -13.09 7.26
CA ARG A 97 0.85 -14.38 6.76
C ARG A 97 -0.65 -14.55 7.00
N LEU A 98 -1.23 -13.79 7.91
CA LEU A 98 -2.63 -13.83 8.28
C LEU A 98 -3.51 -12.83 7.51
N ILE A 99 -2.91 -11.95 6.70
CA ILE A 99 -3.67 -10.97 5.92
C ILE A 99 -4.53 -11.73 4.90
N PRO A 100 -5.85 -11.47 4.87
CA PRO A 100 -6.74 -12.14 3.93
C PRO A 100 -6.51 -11.67 2.50
N PRO A 101 -7.05 -12.39 1.49
CA PRO A 101 -7.00 -11.95 0.11
C PRO A 101 -7.71 -10.61 -0.12
N CYS A 102 -7.02 -9.66 -0.76
CA CYS A 102 -7.46 -8.29 -1.02
C CYS A 102 -7.69 -8.05 -2.52
N GLU A 103 -8.68 -7.22 -2.86
CA GLU A 103 -8.91 -6.74 -4.22
C GLU A 103 -7.99 -5.55 -4.57
N LEU A 104 -7.50 -4.84 -3.56
CA LEU A 104 -6.60 -3.71 -3.73
C LEU A 104 -5.45 -3.81 -2.74
N VAL A 105 -4.23 -3.70 -3.24
CA VAL A 105 -3.02 -3.49 -2.42
C VAL A 105 -2.36 -2.21 -2.91
N TYR A 106 -1.91 -1.36 -1.98
CA TYR A 106 -1.11 -0.21 -2.37
C TYR A 106 -0.03 0.11 -1.34
N SER A 107 1.01 0.79 -1.83
CA SER A 107 2.09 1.31 -1.01
C SER A 107 2.56 2.65 -1.54
N ILE A 108 2.30 3.71 -0.80
CA ILE A 108 2.57 5.08 -1.19
C ILE A 108 3.74 5.64 -0.39
N CYS A 109 4.87 5.86 -1.08
CA CYS A 109 6.12 6.33 -0.50
C CYS A 109 6.62 5.45 0.67
N ALA A 110 6.39 4.13 0.62
CA ALA A 110 6.85 3.19 1.64
C ALA A 110 7.56 1.98 1.03
N TRP A 111 6.90 0.85 0.83
CA TRP A 111 7.46 -0.29 0.10
C TRP A 111 7.71 0.08 -1.37
N GLY A 112 8.86 -0.29 -1.92
CA GLY A 112 9.32 0.16 -3.23
C GLY A 112 9.98 1.54 -3.24
N HIS A 113 9.71 2.39 -2.23
CA HIS A 113 10.30 3.73 -2.10
C HIS A 113 11.35 3.83 -0.99
N HIS A 114 11.04 3.40 0.23
CA HIS A 114 11.97 3.35 1.36
C HIS A 114 12.55 1.96 1.58
N PHE A 115 11.85 0.92 1.16
CA PHE A 115 12.20 -0.48 1.34
C PHE A 115 12.18 -1.21 0.00
N PRO A 116 13.04 -2.25 -0.19
CA PRO A 116 13.11 -2.99 -1.44
C PRO A 116 11.83 -3.79 -1.71
N ILE A 117 11.55 -4.07 -2.99
CA ILE A 117 10.36 -4.82 -3.43
C ILE A 117 10.38 -6.24 -2.86
N GLU A 118 11.52 -6.87 -2.79
CA GLU A 118 11.70 -8.24 -2.29
C GLU A 118 11.17 -8.45 -0.87
N MET A 119 11.00 -7.37 -0.10
CA MET A 119 10.49 -7.46 1.28
C MET A 119 9.06 -7.99 1.37
N TYR A 120 8.19 -7.60 0.46
CA TYR A 120 6.76 -7.93 0.53
C TYR A 120 6.19 -8.52 -0.76
N VAL A 121 6.97 -8.70 -1.83
CA VAL A 121 6.46 -9.19 -3.11
C VAL A 121 5.74 -10.53 -2.99
N ASP A 122 6.33 -11.50 -2.30
CA ASP A 122 5.72 -12.82 -2.06
C ASP A 122 4.41 -12.74 -1.26
N MET A 123 4.37 -11.85 -0.28
CA MET A 123 3.16 -11.60 0.51
C MET A 123 2.07 -10.98 -0.36
N VAL A 124 2.41 -9.97 -1.16
CA VAL A 124 1.46 -9.29 -2.05
C VAL A 124 0.95 -10.24 -3.13
N HIS A 125 1.84 -11.07 -3.71
CA HIS A 125 1.44 -12.13 -4.64
C HIS A 125 0.38 -13.08 -4.04
N ARG A 126 0.58 -13.48 -2.79
CA ARG A 126 -0.36 -14.37 -2.09
C ARG A 126 -1.70 -13.70 -1.77
N VAL A 127 -1.70 -12.41 -1.40
CA VAL A 127 -2.91 -11.74 -0.92
C VAL A 127 -3.67 -11.01 -2.03
N LEU A 128 -3.05 -10.66 -3.15
CA LEU A 128 -3.74 -9.97 -4.22
C LEU A 128 -4.63 -10.94 -5.00
N ARG A 129 -5.93 -10.69 -5.02
CA ARG A 129 -6.91 -11.53 -5.74
C ARG A 129 -6.74 -11.43 -7.25
N PRO A 130 -7.09 -12.48 -8.01
CA PRO A 130 -7.26 -12.37 -9.45
C PRO A 130 -8.16 -11.19 -9.83
N GLY A 131 -7.72 -10.38 -10.79
CA GLY A 131 -8.40 -9.15 -11.18
C GLY A 131 -8.19 -7.95 -10.23
N GLY A 132 -7.50 -8.15 -9.12
CA GLY A 132 -7.12 -7.09 -8.20
C GLY A 132 -6.07 -6.14 -8.76
N ARG A 133 -5.82 -5.05 -8.03
CA ARG A 133 -4.82 -4.03 -8.39
C ARG A 133 -3.80 -3.84 -7.28
N LEU A 134 -2.54 -3.77 -7.70
CA LEU A 134 -1.42 -3.29 -6.90
C LEU A 134 -1.03 -1.89 -7.40
N ILE A 135 -0.94 -0.91 -6.49
CA ILE A 135 -0.43 0.43 -6.79
C ILE A 135 0.77 0.69 -5.90
N VAL A 136 1.94 0.94 -6.47
CA VAL A 136 3.17 1.10 -5.69
C VAL A 136 4.03 2.24 -6.21
N ASP A 137 4.61 3.00 -5.28
CA ASP A 137 5.59 4.03 -5.57
C ASP A 137 6.99 3.42 -5.60
N LEU A 138 7.56 3.28 -6.79
CA LEU A 138 8.95 2.85 -6.96
C LEU A 138 9.88 4.05 -6.87
N ARG A 139 10.90 4.00 -6.01
CA ARG A 139 11.92 5.03 -5.95
C ARG A 139 12.64 5.11 -7.28
N ARG A 140 12.72 6.31 -7.84
CA ARG A 140 13.20 6.53 -9.22
C ARG A 140 14.58 5.93 -9.48
N GLU A 141 15.48 6.02 -8.50
CA GLU A 141 16.84 5.47 -8.56
C GLU A 141 16.89 3.93 -8.66
N HIS A 142 15.80 3.25 -8.25
CA HIS A 142 15.68 1.79 -8.20
C HIS A 142 14.48 1.27 -9.00
N ALA A 143 13.86 2.13 -9.82
CA ALA A 143 12.58 1.80 -10.45
C ALA A 143 12.69 0.65 -11.46
N GLU A 144 13.78 0.56 -12.22
CA GLU A 144 13.99 -0.55 -13.17
C GLU A 144 14.04 -1.89 -12.44
N ARG A 145 14.90 -2.01 -11.44
CA ARG A 145 14.97 -3.21 -10.61
C ARG A 145 13.63 -3.55 -9.96
N GLY A 146 12.95 -2.55 -9.39
CA GLY A 146 11.63 -2.76 -8.78
C GLY A 146 10.59 -3.26 -9.77
N ARG A 147 10.65 -2.81 -11.04
CA ARG A 147 9.80 -3.33 -12.12
C ARG A 147 10.13 -4.76 -12.50
N GLU A 148 11.42 -5.10 -12.62
CA GLU A 148 11.86 -6.46 -12.92
C GLU A 148 11.37 -7.46 -11.88
N GLU A 149 11.47 -7.11 -10.58
CA GLU A 149 10.95 -7.92 -9.48
C GLU A 149 9.43 -8.08 -9.56
N LEU A 150 8.70 -6.99 -9.78
CA LEU A 150 7.23 -7.03 -9.88
C LEU A 150 6.75 -7.79 -11.13
N HIS A 151 7.48 -7.71 -12.24
CA HIS A 151 7.14 -8.44 -13.46
C HIS A 151 7.21 -9.97 -13.33
N GLN A 152 7.82 -10.50 -12.30
CA GLN A 152 7.83 -11.94 -12.06
C GLN A 152 6.43 -12.44 -11.69
N ASP A 153 5.67 -11.65 -10.94
CA ASP A 153 4.41 -12.06 -10.32
C ASP A 153 3.17 -11.27 -10.79
N PHE A 154 3.37 -10.10 -11.41
CA PHE A 154 2.28 -9.18 -11.77
C PHE A 154 2.40 -8.71 -13.21
N ASP A 155 1.27 -8.36 -13.81
CA ASP A 155 1.20 -7.72 -15.11
C ASP A 155 1.19 -6.20 -14.98
N TRP A 156 2.14 -5.53 -15.64
CA TRP A 156 2.15 -4.07 -15.67
C TRP A 156 0.91 -3.53 -16.39
N VAL A 157 0.26 -2.52 -15.81
CA VAL A 157 -0.94 -1.88 -16.36
C VAL A 157 -0.64 -0.46 -16.82
N ALA A 158 -0.06 0.36 -15.95
CA ALA A 158 0.22 1.77 -16.26
C ALA A 158 1.20 2.42 -15.28
N ASP A 159 1.69 3.58 -15.69
CA ASP A 159 2.32 4.54 -14.80
C ASP A 159 1.38 5.71 -14.55
N ILE A 160 1.24 6.10 -13.29
CA ILE A 160 0.52 7.33 -12.92
C ILE A 160 1.51 8.50 -13.00
N PRO A 161 1.18 9.60 -13.71
CA PRO A 161 2.06 10.75 -13.82
C PRO A 161 2.57 11.24 -12.47
N SER A 162 3.88 11.32 -12.32
CA SER A 162 4.57 11.69 -11.07
C SER A 162 5.77 12.59 -11.35
N GLU A 163 5.63 13.53 -12.28
CA GLU A 163 6.68 14.47 -12.67
C GLU A 163 7.20 15.25 -11.47
N GLY A 164 8.51 15.46 -11.43
CA GLY A 164 9.19 16.15 -10.33
C GLY A 164 9.21 15.40 -8.99
N LYS A 165 8.65 14.20 -8.90
CA LYS A 165 8.72 13.36 -7.70
C LYS A 165 9.94 12.45 -7.71
N LYS A 166 10.39 12.04 -6.51
CA LYS A 166 11.49 11.06 -6.33
C LYS A 166 11.06 9.62 -6.58
N TYR A 167 9.83 9.40 -7.04
CA TYR A 167 9.24 8.09 -7.33
C TYR A 167 8.52 8.08 -8.67
N ILE A 168 8.28 6.88 -9.17
CA ILE A 168 7.33 6.58 -10.24
C ILE A 168 6.22 5.77 -9.60
N ARG A 169 4.96 6.23 -9.72
CA ARG A 169 3.81 5.46 -9.26
C ARG A 169 3.37 4.52 -10.35
N THR A 170 3.33 3.24 -10.04
CA THR A 170 3.04 2.17 -11.00
C THR A 170 1.80 1.40 -10.59
N VAL A 171 1.07 0.89 -11.59
CA VAL A 171 -0.16 0.10 -11.43
C VAL A 171 0.08 -1.27 -12.04
N TRP A 172 -0.26 -2.32 -11.30
CA TRP A 172 -0.08 -3.71 -11.67
C TRP A 172 -1.38 -4.49 -11.46
N GLY A 173 -1.60 -5.51 -12.28
CA GLY A 173 -2.68 -6.48 -12.14
C GLY A 173 -2.16 -7.81 -11.59
N ALA A 174 -2.99 -8.52 -10.82
CA ALA A 174 -2.68 -9.91 -10.49
C ALA A 174 -2.69 -10.75 -11.78
N ARG A 175 -1.68 -11.60 -11.95
CA ARG A 175 -1.71 -12.60 -13.03
C ARG A 175 -2.85 -13.59 -12.79
N THR A 176 -3.52 -13.97 -13.87
CA THR A 176 -4.59 -14.99 -13.87
C THR A 176 -3.99 -16.38 -14.00
#